data_08c90333237d64be6db624272aa766c8
#
_entry.id   08c90333237d64be6db624272aa766c8
#
_cell.length_a   1.000
_cell.length_b   1.000
_cell.length_c   1.000
_cell.angle_alpha   90.00
_cell.angle_beta   90.00
_cell.angle_gamma   90.00
#
_symmetry.space_group_name_H-M   'P 1'
#
loop_
_entity.id
_entity.type
_entity.pdbx_description
1 polymer ?
#
loop_
_entity_poly.entity_id
_entity_poly.type
_entity_poly.pdbx_seq_one_letter_code
_entity_poly.pdbx_strand_id
1 'polypeptide(L)'
;MIAAKSAEVRRILDRYLLEVVEAYDLCPWAKSSRLGGEVTVEIVWGTPSLDAWTFAARAALDMPRTRVAMIVAPELAISRDAFRAIRDHVAAAVPSAGVAHFHPDAPLDLATPSRLVPFLRRSPDPLLQLVPLALLDDVRGAPSIADIAQQAQILTGHAAPPREDVATRIARVNHATVAANLEYVTRVLDDIAADRAASYARHGMQ
;
A
#
# COMPACT_ATOMS: atom_id res chain seq x y z
N MET A 1 -16.28 -5.43 22.88
CA MET A 1 -15.83 -6.52 21.99
C MET A 1 -15.30 -5.99 20.66
N ILE A 2 -16.05 -5.24 19.86
CA ILE A 2 -15.58 -4.67 18.57
C ILE A 2 -14.33 -3.77 18.73
N ALA A 3 -14.29 -2.91 19.75
CA ALA A 3 -13.13 -2.04 19.98
C ALA A 3 -11.81 -2.81 20.19
N ALA A 4 -11.86 -3.94 20.93
CA ALA A 4 -10.68 -4.78 21.13
C ALA A 4 -10.24 -5.45 19.82
N LYS A 5 -11.20 -5.97 19.02
CA LYS A 5 -10.91 -6.50 17.68
C LYS A 5 -10.26 -5.44 16.78
N SER A 6 -10.84 -4.23 16.75
CA SER A 6 -10.29 -3.11 15.95
C SER A 6 -8.88 -2.70 16.39
N ALA A 7 -8.59 -2.74 17.69
CA ALA A 7 -7.25 -2.46 18.21
C ALA A 7 -6.23 -3.49 17.70
N GLU A 8 -6.59 -4.78 17.68
CA GLU A 8 -5.72 -5.84 17.17
C GLU A 8 -5.49 -5.74 15.66
N VAL A 9 -6.55 -5.45 14.89
CA VAL A 9 -6.40 -5.23 13.44
C VAL A 9 -5.42 -4.08 13.18
N ARG A 10 -5.55 -2.96 13.91
CA ARG A 10 -4.63 -1.82 13.78
C ARG A 10 -3.21 -2.20 14.20
N ARG A 11 -3.03 -2.94 15.29
CA ARG A 11 -1.71 -3.40 15.75
C ARG A 11 -1.01 -4.26 14.69
N ILE A 12 -1.73 -5.21 14.09
CA ILE A 12 -1.18 -6.07 13.02
C ILE A 12 -0.85 -5.26 11.77
N LEU A 13 -1.72 -4.31 11.38
CA LEU A 13 -1.44 -3.39 10.27
C LEU A 13 -0.21 -2.51 10.57
N ASP A 14 -0.09 -1.99 11.79
CA ASP A 14 1.07 -1.17 12.19
C ASP A 14 2.38 -1.96 12.13
N ARG A 15 2.38 -3.24 12.54
CA ARG A 15 3.54 -4.13 12.35
C ARG A 15 3.95 -4.21 10.88
N TYR A 16 2.98 -4.44 9.99
CA TYR A 16 3.25 -4.51 8.56
C TYR A 16 3.83 -3.19 8.02
N LEU A 17 3.24 -2.05 8.41
CA LEU A 17 3.72 -0.74 7.98
C LEU A 17 5.13 -0.45 8.50
N LEU A 18 5.41 -0.74 9.77
CA LEU A 18 6.70 -0.43 10.40
C LEU A 18 7.79 -1.42 10.00
N GLU A 19 7.50 -2.73 10.09
CA GLU A 19 8.50 -3.79 9.98
C GLU A 19 8.76 -4.19 8.52
N VAL A 20 7.84 -3.88 7.58
CA VAL A 20 7.99 -4.19 6.16
C VAL A 20 8.07 -2.92 5.33
N VAL A 21 7.01 -2.10 5.32
CA VAL A 21 6.92 -0.98 4.38
C VAL A 21 7.96 0.10 4.68
N GLU A 22 8.11 0.51 5.94
CA GLU A 22 9.05 1.55 6.35
C GLU A 22 10.47 1.02 6.56
N ALA A 23 10.62 -0.18 7.12
CA ALA A 23 11.95 -0.77 7.37
C ALA A 23 12.75 -1.00 6.07
N TYR A 24 12.05 -1.28 4.97
CA TYR A 24 12.67 -1.50 3.65
C TYR A 24 12.41 -0.35 2.67
N ASP A 25 11.87 0.78 3.15
CA ASP A 25 11.60 1.99 2.36
C ASP A 25 10.79 1.72 1.07
N LEU A 26 9.82 0.78 1.16
CA LEU A 26 9.03 0.33 0.02
C LEU A 26 8.04 1.39 -0.50
N CYS A 27 7.69 2.36 0.34
CA CYS A 27 6.83 3.47 -0.02
C CYS A 27 7.43 4.78 0.52
N PRO A 28 7.84 5.71 -0.35
CA PRO A 28 8.52 6.94 0.07
C PRO A 28 7.66 7.87 0.94
N TRP A 29 6.35 7.66 0.96
CA TRP A 29 5.43 8.49 1.75
C TRP A 29 4.95 7.84 3.04
N ALA A 30 5.11 6.52 3.20
CA ALA A 30 4.51 5.78 4.31
C ALA A 30 4.90 6.39 5.66
N LYS A 31 6.19 6.54 5.90
CA LYS A 31 6.74 7.07 7.16
C LYS A 31 6.30 8.50 7.44
N SER A 32 6.40 9.40 6.46
CA SER A 32 6.02 10.80 6.63
C SER A 32 4.54 10.96 6.89
N SER A 33 3.67 10.29 6.14
CA SER A 33 2.23 10.34 6.32
C SER A 33 1.79 9.75 7.66
N ARG A 34 2.41 8.64 8.10
CA ARG A 34 2.11 8.05 9.41
C ARG A 34 2.52 9.00 10.57
N LEU A 35 3.75 9.53 10.53
CA LEU A 35 4.23 10.47 11.55
C LEU A 35 3.44 11.79 11.56
N GLY A 36 2.96 12.22 10.39
CA GLY A 36 2.10 13.40 10.24
C GLY A 36 0.66 13.18 10.72
N GLY A 37 0.26 11.95 11.07
CA GLY A 37 -1.13 11.62 11.41
C GLY A 37 -2.07 11.80 10.21
N GLU A 38 -1.57 11.49 9.00
CA GLU A 38 -2.27 11.68 7.72
C GLU A 38 -2.75 10.35 7.11
N VAL A 39 -2.65 9.26 7.89
CA VAL A 39 -3.15 7.93 7.52
C VAL A 39 -4.48 7.69 8.22
N THR A 40 -5.54 7.50 7.44
CA THR A 40 -6.86 7.10 7.94
C THR A 40 -7.06 5.62 7.70
N VAL A 41 -7.42 4.87 8.76
CA VAL A 41 -7.70 3.44 8.68
C VAL A 41 -9.15 3.17 9.03
N GLU A 42 -9.92 2.64 8.09
CA GLU A 42 -11.28 2.15 8.26
C GLU A 42 -11.28 0.62 8.25
N ILE A 43 -12.09 0.00 9.11
CA ILE A 43 -12.22 -1.46 9.19
C ILE A 43 -13.62 -1.84 8.78
N VAL A 44 -13.74 -2.69 7.75
CA VAL A 44 -15.00 -3.28 7.29
C VAL A 44 -15.08 -4.74 7.75
N TRP A 45 -16.17 -5.11 8.41
CA TRP A 45 -16.32 -6.41 9.06
C TRP A 45 -17.14 -7.39 8.22
N GLY A 46 -16.85 -8.67 8.37
CA GLY A 46 -17.57 -9.77 7.70
C GLY A 46 -17.37 -9.75 6.19
N THR A 47 -18.47 -9.87 5.44
CA THR A 47 -18.48 -9.85 3.96
C THR A 47 -19.17 -8.57 3.47
N PRO A 48 -18.44 -7.45 3.35
CA PRO A 48 -19.02 -6.15 2.97
C PRO A 48 -19.54 -6.16 1.53
N SER A 49 -20.67 -5.50 1.30
CA SER A 49 -21.17 -5.22 -0.06
C SER A 49 -20.25 -4.23 -0.79
N LEU A 50 -20.38 -4.15 -2.12
CA LEU A 50 -19.64 -3.16 -2.92
C LEU A 50 -19.93 -1.72 -2.48
N ASP A 51 -21.19 -1.44 -2.10
CA ASP A 51 -21.58 -0.13 -1.57
C ASP A 51 -20.91 0.18 -0.22
N ALA A 52 -20.77 -0.83 0.65
CA ALA A 52 -20.07 -0.66 1.92
C ALA A 52 -18.59 -0.31 1.72
N TRP A 53 -17.91 -0.95 0.76
CA TRP A 53 -16.53 -0.60 0.38
C TRP A 53 -16.45 0.83 -0.15
N THR A 54 -17.36 1.22 -1.04
CA THR A 54 -17.40 2.58 -1.61
C THR A 54 -17.67 3.62 -0.53
N PHE A 55 -18.62 3.35 0.37
CA PHE A 55 -18.92 4.23 1.49
C PHE A 55 -17.70 4.42 2.41
N ALA A 56 -17.05 3.33 2.83
CA ALA A 56 -15.87 3.39 3.67
C ALA A 56 -14.71 4.16 2.99
N ALA A 57 -14.53 3.97 1.68
CA ALA A 57 -13.52 4.66 0.90
C ALA A 57 -13.75 6.18 0.88
N ARG A 58 -14.99 6.62 0.62
CA ARG A 58 -15.36 8.04 0.65
C ARG A 58 -15.20 8.63 2.05
N ALA A 59 -15.76 7.96 3.07
CA ALA A 59 -15.67 8.42 4.45
C ALA A 59 -14.20 8.60 4.91
N ALA A 60 -13.32 7.67 4.55
CA ALA A 60 -11.91 7.78 4.89
C ALA A 60 -11.20 8.94 4.16
N LEU A 61 -11.53 9.18 2.88
CA LEU A 61 -10.94 10.27 2.11
C LEU A 61 -11.46 11.65 2.54
N ASP A 62 -12.69 11.72 3.06
CA ASP A 62 -13.31 12.96 3.55
C ASP A 62 -12.79 13.38 4.94
N MET A 63 -12.05 12.49 5.62
CA MET A 63 -11.45 12.84 6.91
C MET A 63 -10.37 13.91 6.73
N PRO A 64 -10.37 14.95 7.57
CA PRO A 64 -9.39 16.04 7.49
C PRO A 64 -7.96 15.53 7.53
N ARG A 65 -7.09 16.09 6.69
CA ARG A 65 -5.66 15.77 6.60
C ARG A 65 -5.32 14.38 6.04
N THR A 66 -6.31 13.57 5.61
CA THR A 66 -6.03 12.27 5.02
C THR A 66 -5.23 12.39 3.73
N ARG A 67 -4.01 11.86 3.73
CA ARG A 67 -3.18 11.66 2.54
C ARG A 67 -3.19 10.21 2.07
N VAL A 68 -3.37 9.27 2.99
CA VAL A 68 -3.49 7.85 2.71
C VAL A 68 -4.70 7.30 3.46
N ALA A 69 -5.67 6.76 2.74
CA ALA A 69 -6.77 6.01 3.34
C ALA A 69 -6.53 4.51 3.16
N MET A 70 -6.76 3.72 4.20
CA MET A 70 -6.65 2.26 4.20
C MET A 70 -7.96 1.65 4.67
N ILE A 71 -8.60 0.83 3.83
CA ILE A 71 -9.83 0.11 4.16
C ILE A 71 -9.46 -1.35 4.34
N VAL A 72 -9.52 -1.85 5.57
CA VAL A 72 -9.06 -3.19 5.97
C VAL A 72 -10.25 -4.11 6.20
N ALA A 73 -10.21 -5.33 5.67
CA ALA A 73 -11.27 -6.35 5.83
C ALA A 73 -10.71 -7.62 6.49
N PRO A 74 -10.58 -7.65 7.84
CA PRO A 74 -9.87 -8.71 8.55
C PRO A 74 -10.57 -10.07 8.55
N GLU A 75 -11.89 -10.11 8.34
CA GLU A 75 -12.70 -11.32 8.32
C GLU A 75 -13.12 -11.74 6.89
N LEU A 76 -12.62 -11.04 5.86
CA LEU A 76 -12.99 -11.32 4.47
C LEU A 76 -12.16 -12.47 3.89
N ALA A 77 -12.78 -13.62 3.73
CA ALA A 77 -12.21 -14.75 3.00
C ALA A 77 -12.54 -14.60 1.50
N ILE A 78 -11.57 -14.15 0.71
CA ILE A 78 -11.74 -13.87 -0.72
C ILE A 78 -10.46 -14.22 -1.48
N SER A 79 -10.56 -14.60 -2.75
CA SER A 79 -9.37 -14.73 -3.59
C SER A 79 -8.84 -13.37 -4.02
N ARG A 80 -7.55 -13.29 -4.31
CA ARG A 80 -6.91 -12.04 -4.77
C ARG A 80 -7.58 -11.48 -6.04
N ASP A 81 -7.98 -12.33 -6.98
CA ASP A 81 -8.62 -11.88 -8.23
C ASP A 81 -10.04 -11.34 -7.98
N ALA A 82 -10.82 -11.98 -7.10
CA ALA A 82 -12.12 -11.45 -6.70
C ALA A 82 -11.96 -10.14 -5.92
N PHE A 83 -10.93 -10.01 -5.08
CA PHE A 83 -10.63 -8.76 -4.38
C PHE A 83 -10.19 -7.63 -5.33
N ARG A 84 -9.51 -7.98 -6.42
CA ARG A 84 -9.20 -7.02 -7.49
C ARG A 84 -10.45 -6.45 -8.13
N ALA A 85 -11.52 -7.24 -8.32
CA ALA A 85 -12.79 -6.73 -8.82
C ALA A 85 -13.44 -5.71 -7.87
N ILE A 86 -13.34 -5.92 -6.55
CA ILE A 86 -13.76 -4.91 -5.55
C ILE A 86 -12.96 -3.62 -5.72
N ARG A 87 -11.64 -3.73 -5.86
CA ARG A 87 -10.77 -2.56 -6.11
C ARG A 87 -11.20 -1.80 -7.36
N ASP A 88 -11.49 -2.50 -8.46
CA ASP A 88 -11.90 -1.88 -9.73
C ASP A 88 -13.23 -1.14 -9.56
N HIS A 89 -14.18 -1.72 -8.82
CA HIS A 89 -15.44 -1.07 -8.50
C HIS A 89 -15.24 0.21 -7.68
N VAL A 90 -14.44 0.16 -6.60
CA VAL A 90 -14.15 1.33 -5.77
C VAL A 90 -13.41 2.40 -6.56
N ALA A 91 -12.45 2.02 -7.41
CA ALA A 91 -11.72 2.96 -8.26
C ALA A 91 -12.64 3.70 -9.24
N ALA A 92 -13.63 3.01 -9.82
CA ALA A 92 -14.62 3.64 -10.67
C ALA A 92 -15.56 4.60 -9.88
N ALA A 93 -15.89 4.25 -8.64
CA ALA A 93 -16.77 5.05 -7.77
C ALA A 93 -16.07 6.26 -7.12
N VAL A 94 -14.73 6.26 -7.04
CA VAL A 94 -13.91 7.31 -6.41
C VAL A 94 -12.79 7.74 -7.37
N PRO A 95 -13.11 8.39 -8.49
CA PRO A 95 -12.15 8.73 -9.54
C PRO A 95 -11.12 9.80 -9.12
N SER A 96 -11.30 10.45 -7.98
CA SER A 96 -10.37 11.44 -7.42
C SER A 96 -9.17 10.81 -6.69
N ALA A 97 -9.14 9.48 -6.54
CA ALA A 97 -8.06 8.78 -5.85
C ALA A 97 -7.51 7.61 -6.67
N GLY A 98 -6.21 7.40 -6.57
CA GLY A 98 -5.57 6.15 -6.99
C GLY A 98 -5.89 5.05 -5.98
N VAL A 99 -6.38 3.89 -6.45
CA VAL A 99 -6.76 2.76 -5.59
C VAL A 99 -5.85 1.57 -5.85
N ALA A 100 -5.17 1.09 -4.83
CA ALA A 100 -4.38 -0.13 -4.85
C ALA A 100 -5.00 -1.19 -3.93
N HIS A 101 -4.93 -2.46 -4.33
CA HIS A 101 -5.32 -3.57 -3.47
C HIS A 101 -4.10 -4.31 -2.94
N PHE A 102 -4.20 -4.78 -1.71
CA PHE A 102 -3.21 -5.57 -1.00
C PHE A 102 -3.88 -6.85 -0.52
N HIS A 103 -3.15 -7.97 -0.54
CA HIS A 103 -3.74 -9.27 -0.23
C HIS A 103 -2.71 -10.22 0.38
N PRO A 104 -3.07 -11.05 1.39
CA PRO A 104 -2.16 -12.02 2.00
C PRO A 104 -1.51 -12.99 0.98
N ASP A 105 -2.28 -13.42 -0.02
CA ASP A 105 -1.85 -14.39 -1.05
C ASP A 105 -1.13 -13.75 -2.25
N ALA A 106 -0.61 -12.54 -2.08
CA ALA A 106 0.13 -11.89 -3.16
C ALA A 106 1.42 -12.67 -3.49
N PRO A 107 1.62 -13.10 -4.76
CA PRO A 107 2.71 -13.97 -5.13
C PRO A 107 4.05 -13.23 -5.15
N LEU A 108 5.12 -13.96 -4.83
CA LEU A 108 6.48 -13.51 -5.06
C LEU A 108 6.89 -13.85 -6.50
N ASP A 109 7.33 -12.83 -7.24
CA ASP A 109 7.94 -13.01 -8.56
C ASP A 109 9.04 -11.96 -8.76
N LEU A 110 10.28 -12.42 -8.74
CA LEU A 110 11.48 -11.59 -8.87
C LEU A 110 11.97 -11.45 -10.33
N ALA A 111 11.24 -11.98 -11.31
CA ALA A 111 11.72 -11.97 -12.70
C ALA A 111 11.91 -10.56 -13.25
N THR A 112 11.06 -9.61 -12.87
CA THR A 112 11.19 -8.20 -13.23
C THR A 112 10.67 -7.29 -12.12
N PRO A 113 11.06 -6.00 -12.06
CA PRO A 113 10.53 -5.04 -11.08
C PRO A 113 9.00 -4.96 -11.08
N SER A 114 8.35 -4.96 -12.25
CA SER A 114 6.89 -4.90 -12.36
C SER A 114 6.20 -6.18 -11.86
N ARG A 115 6.82 -7.34 -12.01
CA ARG A 115 6.29 -8.63 -11.52
C ARG A 115 6.42 -8.79 -10.01
N LEU A 116 7.33 -8.06 -9.38
CA LEU A 116 7.46 -8.02 -7.92
C LEU A 116 6.38 -7.19 -7.24
N VAL A 117 5.77 -6.22 -7.93
CA VAL A 117 4.79 -5.30 -7.33
C VAL A 117 3.68 -5.99 -6.54
N PRO A 118 3.09 -7.13 -6.97
CA PRO A 118 2.13 -7.86 -6.14
C PRO A 118 2.69 -8.26 -4.78
N PHE A 119 3.92 -8.79 -4.71
CA PHE A 119 4.55 -9.19 -3.46
C PHE A 119 4.75 -8.01 -2.49
N LEU A 120 5.09 -6.82 -3.00
CA LEU A 120 5.21 -5.60 -2.20
C LEU A 120 3.85 -5.20 -1.56
N ARG A 121 2.75 -5.78 -2.03
CA ARG A 121 1.40 -5.60 -1.53
C ARG A 121 0.88 -6.83 -0.77
N ARG A 122 1.77 -7.67 -0.25
CA ARG A 122 1.42 -8.77 0.63
C ARG A 122 1.16 -8.23 2.03
N SER A 123 -0.10 -7.89 2.31
CA SER A 123 -0.57 -7.40 3.61
C SER A 123 -1.09 -8.54 4.47
N PRO A 124 -1.17 -8.36 5.82
CA PRO A 124 -1.74 -9.38 6.70
C PRO A 124 -3.23 -9.64 6.45
N ASP A 125 -3.97 -8.62 6.02
CA ASP A 125 -5.40 -8.68 5.68
C ASP A 125 -5.65 -8.14 4.28
N PRO A 126 -6.75 -8.54 3.60
CA PRO A 126 -7.20 -7.83 2.41
C PRO A 126 -7.45 -6.36 2.74
N LEU A 127 -6.80 -5.46 2.02
CA LEU A 127 -7.00 -4.02 2.20
C LEU A 127 -6.96 -3.26 0.88
N LEU A 128 -7.72 -2.18 0.81
CA LEU A 128 -7.60 -1.16 -0.23
C LEU A 128 -6.84 0.04 0.33
N GLN A 129 -5.83 0.48 -0.40
CA GLN A 129 -5.15 1.76 -0.15
C GLN A 129 -5.60 2.77 -1.18
N LEU A 130 -6.01 3.95 -0.71
CA LEU A 130 -6.41 5.06 -1.56
C LEU A 130 -5.50 6.26 -1.28
N VAL A 131 -5.07 6.91 -2.37
CA VAL A 131 -4.27 8.15 -2.31
C VAL A 131 -4.91 9.16 -3.24
N PRO A 132 -5.26 10.38 -2.78
CA PRO A 132 -5.78 11.43 -3.64
C PRO A 132 -4.86 11.68 -4.85
N LEU A 133 -5.42 11.77 -6.05
CA LEU A 133 -4.65 11.96 -7.29
C LEU A 133 -3.81 13.25 -7.25
N ALA A 134 -4.32 14.32 -6.64
CA ALA A 134 -3.57 15.57 -6.48
C ALA A 134 -2.22 15.36 -5.77
N LEU A 135 -2.17 14.46 -4.76
CA LEU A 135 -0.91 14.13 -4.08
C LEU A 135 0.03 13.29 -4.94
N LEU A 136 -0.52 12.42 -5.79
CA LEU A 136 0.28 11.64 -6.73
C LEU A 136 0.87 12.54 -7.82
N ASP A 137 0.13 13.56 -8.26
CA ASP A 137 0.58 14.52 -9.27
C ASP A 137 1.66 15.48 -8.70
N ASP A 138 1.53 15.92 -7.46
CA ASP A 138 2.56 16.71 -6.77
C ASP A 138 3.91 15.97 -6.74
N VAL A 139 3.89 14.68 -6.51
CA VAL A 139 5.10 13.85 -6.48
C VAL A 139 5.64 13.58 -7.88
N ARG A 140 4.76 13.38 -8.86
CA ARG A 140 5.16 13.22 -10.26
C ARG A 140 5.74 14.52 -10.83
N GLY A 141 5.28 15.67 -10.34
CA GLY A 141 5.72 17.00 -10.75
C GLY A 141 6.95 17.53 -10.02
N ALA A 142 7.29 17.01 -8.84
CA ALA A 142 8.44 17.46 -8.07
C ALA A 142 9.76 17.08 -8.77
N PRO A 143 10.63 18.06 -9.12
CA PRO A 143 11.90 17.76 -9.75
C PRO A 143 12.81 16.99 -8.78
N SER A 144 13.28 15.83 -9.19
CA SER A 144 14.32 15.11 -8.43
C SER A 144 15.70 15.74 -8.67
N ILE A 145 16.69 15.41 -7.83
CA ILE A 145 18.10 15.83 -8.04
C ILE A 145 18.57 15.37 -9.45
N ALA A 146 18.11 14.21 -9.92
CA ALA A 146 18.38 13.72 -11.27
C ALA A 146 17.74 14.62 -12.35
N ASP A 147 16.56 15.19 -12.11
CA ASP A 147 15.89 16.11 -13.03
C ASP A 147 16.66 17.44 -13.13
N ILE A 148 17.22 17.93 -12.02
CA ILE A 148 18.06 19.15 -12.01
C ILE A 148 19.36 18.89 -12.78
N ALA A 149 20.00 17.73 -12.55
CA ALA A 149 21.20 17.35 -13.29
C ALA A 149 20.93 17.18 -14.79
N GLN A 150 19.78 16.61 -15.16
CA GLN A 150 19.35 16.45 -16.54
C GLN A 150 19.05 17.81 -17.21
N GLN A 151 18.40 18.74 -16.50
CA GLN A 151 18.23 20.11 -17.02
C GLN A 151 19.57 20.80 -17.27
N ALA A 152 20.55 20.61 -16.38
CA ALA A 152 21.90 21.12 -16.58
C ALA A 152 22.58 20.52 -17.83
N GLN A 153 22.37 19.20 -18.09
CA GLN A 153 22.88 18.53 -19.31
C GLN A 153 22.23 19.07 -20.59
N ILE A 154 20.90 19.30 -20.57
CA ILE A 154 20.18 19.90 -21.70
C ILE A 154 20.72 21.29 -22.02
N LEU A 155 20.97 22.12 -21.00
CA LEU A 155 21.51 23.46 -21.15
C LEU A 155 22.95 23.44 -21.70
N THR A 156 23.68 22.33 -21.53
CA THR A 156 25.03 22.13 -22.09
C THR A 156 25.03 21.45 -23.47
N GLY A 157 23.85 21.29 -24.10
CA GLY A 157 23.74 20.75 -25.46
C GLY A 157 23.83 19.21 -25.57
N HIS A 158 23.75 18.49 -24.47
CA HIS A 158 23.72 17.02 -24.50
C HIS A 158 22.28 16.50 -24.59
N ALA A 159 22.06 15.49 -25.43
CA ALA A 159 20.75 14.82 -25.50
C ALA A 159 20.48 14.12 -24.18
N ALA A 160 19.43 14.55 -23.47
CA ALA A 160 19.02 13.91 -22.23
C ALA A 160 18.41 12.51 -22.52
N PRO A 161 18.77 11.49 -21.72
CA PRO A 161 18.10 10.20 -21.83
C PRO A 161 16.60 10.36 -21.48
N PRO A 162 15.72 9.50 -22.05
CA PRO A 162 14.30 9.55 -21.75
C PRO A 162 14.07 9.44 -20.24
N ARG A 163 13.17 10.29 -19.70
CA ARG A 163 12.83 10.29 -18.27
C ARG A 163 12.24 8.94 -17.87
N GLU A 164 12.86 8.30 -16.87
CA GLU A 164 12.26 7.15 -16.20
C GLU A 164 11.03 7.64 -15.40
N ASP A 165 9.86 7.06 -15.66
CA ASP A 165 8.65 7.32 -14.87
C ASP A 165 8.89 6.99 -13.38
N VAL A 166 8.32 7.82 -12.49
CA VAL A 166 8.48 7.68 -11.03
C VAL A 166 8.06 6.29 -10.53
N ALA A 167 6.96 5.74 -11.08
CA ALA A 167 6.50 4.41 -10.69
C ALA A 167 7.50 3.32 -11.10
N THR A 168 8.08 3.43 -12.28
CA THR A 168 9.13 2.53 -12.79
C THR A 168 10.39 2.60 -11.91
N ARG A 169 10.81 3.80 -11.54
CA ARG A 169 11.96 4.01 -10.64
C ARG A 169 11.70 3.38 -9.27
N ILE A 170 10.54 3.63 -8.66
CA ILE A 170 10.16 3.03 -7.38
C ILE A 170 10.14 1.50 -7.49
N ALA A 171 9.53 0.95 -8.53
CA ALA A 171 9.49 -0.50 -8.74
C ALA A 171 10.90 -1.10 -8.87
N ARG A 172 11.82 -0.44 -9.57
CA ARG A 172 13.21 -0.88 -9.72
C ARG A 172 14.00 -0.83 -8.41
N VAL A 173 13.85 0.25 -7.65
CA VAL A 173 14.50 0.39 -6.33
C VAL A 173 13.97 -0.68 -5.37
N ASN A 174 12.65 -0.84 -5.29
CA ASN A 174 12.02 -1.85 -4.44
C ASN A 174 12.45 -3.27 -4.84
N HIS A 175 12.58 -3.54 -6.15
CA HIS A 175 13.05 -4.85 -6.63
C HIS A 175 14.48 -5.14 -6.13
N ALA A 176 15.39 -4.18 -6.24
CA ALA A 176 16.75 -4.33 -5.74
C ALA A 176 16.78 -4.52 -4.21
N THR A 177 16.00 -3.72 -3.47
CA THR A 177 15.90 -3.80 -2.01
C THR A 177 15.37 -5.17 -1.56
N VAL A 178 14.27 -5.64 -2.16
CA VAL A 178 13.67 -6.93 -1.78
C VAL A 178 14.55 -8.08 -2.20
N ALA A 179 15.13 -8.05 -3.40
CA ALA A 179 16.05 -9.12 -3.84
C ALA A 179 17.26 -9.27 -2.90
N ALA A 180 17.79 -8.15 -2.39
CA ALA A 180 18.92 -8.16 -1.45
C ALA A 180 18.51 -8.62 -0.02
N ASN A 181 17.23 -8.52 0.34
CA ASN A 181 16.74 -8.80 1.69
C ASN A 181 15.63 -9.86 1.73
N LEU A 182 15.47 -10.66 0.67
CA LEU A 182 14.31 -11.53 0.47
C LEU A 182 14.01 -12.44 1.66
N GLU A 183 15.03 -13.09 2.20
CA GLU A 183 14.86 -14.00 3.34
C GLU A 183 14.31 -13.28 4.57
N TYR A 184 14.83 -12.08 4.85
CA TYR A 184 14.40 -11.30 6.01
C TYR A 184 12.97 -10.76 5.81
N VAL A 185 12.67 -10.20 4.64
CA VAL A 185 11.33 -9.69 4.32
C VAL A 185 10.30 -10.82 4.41
N THR A 186 10.61 -11.99 3.86
CA THR A 186 9.70 -13.14 3.92
C THR A 186 9.49 -13.60 5.35
N ARG A 187 10.55 -13.73 6.15
CA ARG A 187 10.48 -14.13 7.57
C ARG A 187 9.62 -13.16 8.38
N VAL A 188 9.79 -11.84 8.17
CA VAL A 188 8.97 -10.83 8.87
C VAL A 188 7.50 -10.94 8.47
N LEU A 189 7.20 -11.12 7.18
CA LEU A 189 5.83 -11.31 6.71
C LEU A 189 5.19 -12.58 7.29
N ASP A 190 5.93 -13.68 7.37
CA ASP A 190 5.46 -14.94 7.96
C ASP A 190 5.23 -14.81 9.47
N ASP A 191 6.10 -14.07 10.19
CA ASP A 191 5.92 -13.79 11.61
C ASP A 191 4.69 -12.92 11.88
N ILE A 192 4.46 -11.89 11.07
CA ILE A 192 3.24 -11.06 11.15
C ILE A 192 2.00 -11.91 10.86
N ALA A 193 2.04 -12.80 9.88
CA ALA A 193 0.93 -13.70 9.58
C ALA A 193 0.63 -14.66 10.74
N ALA A 194 1.67 -15.21 11.39
CA ALA A 194 1.53 -16.06 12.57
C ALA A 194 0.94 -15.30 13.77
N ASP A 195 1.45 -14.07 14.04
CA ASP A 195 0.91 -13.20 15.10
C ASP A 195 -0.56 -12.83 14.83
N ARG A 196 -0.89 -12.49 13.56
CA ARG A 196 -2.28 -12.24 13.15
C ARG A 196 -3.16 -13.45 13.48
N ALA A 197 -2.78 -14.64 13.02
CA ALA A 197 -3.58 -15.85 13.24
C ALA A 197 -3.81 -16.11 14.73
N ALA A 198 -2.76 -16.05 15.55
CA ALA A 198 -2.83 -16.26 16.98
C ALA A 198 -3.67 -15.19 17.69
N SER A 199 -3.51 -13.93 17.33
CA SER A 199 -4.24 -12.81 17.92
C SER A 199 -5.72 -12.85 17.55
N TYR A 200 -6.02 -13.06 16.26
CA TYR A 200 -7.39 -13.10 15.79
C TYR A 200 -8.18 -14.27 16.40
N ALA A 201 -7.55 -15.46 16.52
CA ALA A 201 -8.18 -16.58 17.22
C ALA A 201 -8.56 -16.25 18.67
N ARG A 202 -7.67 -15.55 19.42
CA ARG A 202 -7.95 -15.11 20.80
C ARG A 202 -9.13 -14.15 20.90
N HIS A 203 -9.39 -13.38 19.85
CA HIS A 203 -10.46 -12.38 19.80
C HIS A 203 -11.73 -12.90 19.06
N GLY A 204 -11.77 -14.19 18.69
CA GLY A 204 -12.90 -14.79 17.97
C GLY A 204 -13.10 -14.17 16.58
N MET A 205 -12.01 -13.84 15.89
CA MET A 205 -11.96 -13.49 14.47
C MET A 205 -11.40 -14.69 13.69
N GLN A 206 -11.82 -14.86 12.45
CA GLN A 206 -11.33 -15.92 11.56
C GLN A 206 -10.36 -15.39 10.52
#